data_7344052d53f012e3c0ae1d61952f45ad
#
_entry.id   7344052d53f012e3c0ae1d61952f45ad
#
_cell.length_a   1.000
_cell.length_b   1.000
_cell.length_c   1.000
_cell.angle_alpha   90.00
_cell.angle_beta   90.00
_cell.angle_gamma   90.00
#
_symmetry.space_group_name_H-M   'P 1'
#
loop_
_entity.id
_entity.type
_entity.pdbx_description
1 polymer ?
#
loop_
_entity_poly.entity_id
_entity_poly.type
_entity_poly.pdbx_seq_one_letter_code
_entity_poly.pdbx_strand_id
1 'polypeptide(L)'
;MIRAGVIGCGDVARRAYIPGVQELGDRITVVAAFDTIEERAQDIADMFPDATAYTSMDAFLAHEGGMDLVFNLTPAPLHRDITARVMEAGYRVYTEKPIASTVDEARELMEIAARNDKPIICAPATMVTARFRWMQDFLASGGIGRPIAIKAQIGGMGPAQWAEYFGDPRVFYQKGVGPLIDTGVYMLHVMTGLLGPARRIHAVGGITIPERETSIPRLKGEKIQVTTPDMFSINIDFGNETYGHLFSSFAMPNSKAPMFELFADRGAISVDRMQWYNGNGASDVFRLDDPAADWVSVTPPPLPTGGILESGILHAIQHIEDGEPLALTADAATHVLEIMNAAHRSLETGDAIEITTTFDAQPAIPVASD
;
A
#
# COMPACT_ATOMS: atom_id res chain seq x y z
N MET A 1 -14.03 -0.93 -21.51
CA MET A 1 -12.69 -0.32 -21.33
C MET A 1 -12.83 0.91 -20.43
N ILE A 2 -12.18 0.91 -19.30
CA ILE A 2 -12.18 1.99 -18.29
C ILE A 2 -11.44 3.22 -18.82
N ARG A 3 -12.06 4.39 -18.75
CA ARG A 3 -11.45 5.69 -19.07
C ARG A 3 -10.86 6.28 -17.81
N ALA A 4 -9.54 6.28 -17.68
CA ALA A 4 -8.86 6.71 -16.47
C ALA A 4 -8.32 8.14 -16.56
N GLY A 5 -8.46 8.90 -15.46
CA GLY A 5 -7.74 10.13 -15.22
C GLY A 5 -6.57 9.89 -14.27
N VAL A 6 -5.46 10.60 -14.44
CA VAL A 6 -4.29 10.53 -13.56
C VAL A 6 -4.00 11.90 -12.97
N ILE A 7 -3.97 12.00 -11.65
CA ILE A 7 -3.58 13.20 -10.89
C ILE A 7 -2.25 12.92 -10.18
N GLY A 8 -1.22 13.71 -10.51
CA GLY A 8 0.14 13.50 -10.00
C GLY A 8 0.96 12.58 -10.91
N CYS A 9 1.60 13.18 -11.91
CA CYS A 9 2.41 12.51 -12.95
C CYS A 9 3.88 12.34 -12.51
N GLY A 10 4.10 12.03 -11.22
CA GLY A 10 5.41 11.88 -10.62
C GLY A 10 6.02 10.48 -10.81
N ASP A 11 6.95 10.14 -9.89
CA ASP A 11 7.75 8.92 -9.94
C ASP A 11 6.89 7.64 -9.90
N VAL A 12 5.93 7.56 -8.96
CA VAL A 12 5.08 6.36 -8.83
C VAL A 12 4.16 6.16 -10.04
N ALA A 13 3.63 7.25 -10.61
CA ALA A 13 2.84 7.17 -11.84
C ALA A 13 3.67 6.55 -12.97
N ARG A 14 4.87 7.05 -13.21
CA ARG A 14 5.74 6.65 -14.33
C ARG A 14 6.32 5.24 -14.19
N ARG A 15 6.70 4.84 -12.98
CA ARG A 15 7.36 3.55 -12.74
C ARG A 15 6.41 2.38 -12.54
N ALA A 16 5.17 2.65 -12.15
CA ALA A 16 4.25 1.58 -11.78
C ALA A 16 2.86 1.71 -12.41
N TYR A 17 2.13 2.82 -12.15
CA TYR A 17 0.75 2.89 -12.61
C TYR A 17 0.61 2.94 -14.12
N ILE A 18 1.41 3.73 -14.82
CA ILE A 18 1.33 3.83 -16.28
C ILE A 18 1.78 2.53 -16.96
N PRO A 19 2.89 1.88 -16.58
CA PRO A 19 3.21 0.54 -17.08
C PRO A 19 2.10 -0.47 -16.81
N GLY A 20 1.49 -0.46 -15.62
CA GLY A 20 0.37 -1.35 -15.28
C GLY A 20 -0.88 -1.10 -16.13
N VAL A 21 -1.21 0.16 -16.44
CA VAL A 21 -2.29 0.49 -17.37
C VAL A 21 -1.98 -0.03 -18.78
N GLN A 22 -0.74 0.13 -19.24
CA GLN A 22 -0.30 -0.36 -20.56
C GLN A 22 -0.32 -1.90 -20.64
N GLU A 23 0.06 -2.61 -19.57
CA GLU A 23 0.02 -4.07 -19.49
C GLU A 23 -1.42 -4.60 -19.58
N LEU A 24 -2.39 -3.90 -18.99
CA LEU A 24 -3.80 -4.26 -19.00
C LEU A 24 -4.54 -3.86 -20.31
N GLY A 25 -3.87 -3.15 -21.20
CA GLY A 25 -4.23 -2.93 -22.60
C GLY A 25 -5.68 -2.53 -22.83
N ASP A 26 -6.48 -3.42 -23.44
CA ASP A 26 -7.86 -3.13 -23.87
C ASP A 26 -8.86 -2.95 -22.71
N ARG A 27 -8.46 -3.18 -21.46
CA ARG A 27 -9.36 -3.03 -20.30
C ARG A 27 -9.38 -1.61 -19.73
N ILE A 28 -8.29 -0.85 -19.88
CA ILE A 28 -8.16 0.50 -19.32
C ILE A 28 -7.26 1.38 -20.19
N THR A 29 -7.58 2.65 -20.30
CA THR A 29 -6.74 3.65 -20.98
C THR A 29 -6.73 4.96 -20.19
N VAL A 30 -5.64 5.72 -20.26
CA VAL A 30 -5.59 7.09 -19.73
C VAL A 30 -6.19 8.03 -20.76
N VAL A 31 -7.14 8.88 -20.34
CA VAL A 31 -7.77 9.91 -21.18
C VAL A 31 -7.46 11.33 -20.71
N ALA A 32 -7.01 11.50 -19.46
CA ALA A 32 -6.66 12.79 -18.89
C ALA A 32 -5.49 12.65 -17.91
N ALA A 33 -4.51 13.53 -17.99
CA ALA A 33 -3.38 13.59 -17.06
C ALA A 33 -3.25 15.01 -16.47
N PHE A 34 -3.13 15.11 -15.15
CA PHE A 34 -2.98 16.38 -14.44
C PHE A 34 -1.71 16.38 -13.58
N ASP A 35 -0.90 17.42 -13.73
CA ASP A 35 0.17 17.79 -12.80
C ASP A 35 0.30 19.31 -12.76
N THR A 36 0.82 19.85 -11.68
CA THR A 36 1.14 21.31 -11.60
C THR A 36 2.34 21.67 -12.49
N ILE A 37 3.11 20.70 -12.94
CA ILE A 37 4.22 20.83 -13.87
C ILE A 37 3.76 20.29 -15.23
N GLU A 38 3.56 21.19 -16.19
CA GLU A 38 3.01 20.89 -17.53
C GLU A 38 3.74 19.75 -18.23
N GLU A 39 5.07 19.78 -18.22
CA GLU A 39 5.91 18.74 -18.83
C GLU A 39 5.58 17.33 -18.32
N ARG A 40 5.29 17.20 -17.01
CA ARG A 40 4.96 15.91 -16.41
C ARG A 40 3.60 15.38 -16.87
N ALA A 41 2.61 16.26 -16.94
CA ALA A 41 1.27 15.89 -17.43
C ALA A 41 1.34 15.53 -18.92
N GLN A 42 2.09 16.30 -19.72
CA GLN A 42 2.27 16.06 -21.16
C GLN A 42 2.98 14.75 -21.43
N ASP A 43 4.05 14.43 -20.70
CA ASP A 43 4.76 13.16 -20.84
C ASP A 43 3.86 11.93 -20.64
N ILE A 44 2.90 11.99 -19.69
CA ILE A 44 1.93 10.91 -19.51
C ILE A 44 0.91 10.90 -20.63
N ALA A 45 0.37 12.07 -21.01
CA ALA A 45 -0.62 12.16 -22.07
C ALA A 45 -0.08 11.65 -23.41
N ASP A 46 1.17 11.95 -23.75
CA ASP A 46 1.82 11.50 -25.01
C ASP A 46 1.96 9.96 -25.12
N MET A 47 1.80 9.23 -24.00
CA MET A 47 1.84 7.77 -24.01
C MET A 47 0.50 7.13 -24.43
N PHE A 48 -0.58 7.92 -24.58
CA PHE A 48 -1.93 7.43 -24.89
C PHE A 48 -2.56 8.29 -26.00
N PRO A 49 -3.12 7.68 -27.05
CA PRO A 49 -3.54 8.41 -28.27
C PRO A 49 -4.56 9.52 -28.07
N ASP A 50 -5.47 9.35 -27.08
CA ASP A 50 -6.59 10.27 -26.86
C ASP A 50 -6.50 11.01 -25.52
N ALA A 51 -5.32 11.00 -24.87
CA ALA A 51 -5.15 11.64 -23.58
C ALA A 51 -4.86 13.13 -23.71
N THR A 52 -5.43 13.91 -22.81
CA THR A 52 -5.23 15.36 -22.70
C THR A 52 -4.46 15.69 -21.43
N ALA A 53 -3.43 16.53 -21.56
CA ALA A 53 -2.68 17.07 -20.42
C ALA A 53 -3.35 18.32 -19.85
N TYR A 54 -3.35 18.44 -18.54
CA TYR A 54 -3.93 19.54 -17.79
C TYR A 54 -2.98 20.08 -16.71
N THR A 55 -2.98 21.40 -16.50
CA THR A 55 -2.33 22.07 -15.37
C THR A 55 -3.35 22.78 -14.46
N SER A 56 -4.63 22.76 -14.84
CA SER A 56 -5.75 23.23 -14.03
C SER A 56 -6.60 22.03 -13.57
N MET A 57 -6.80 21.90 -12.27
CA MET A 57 -7.62 20.84 -11.69
C MET A 57 -9.09 20.96 -12.13
N ASP A 58 -9.63 22.18 -12.24
CA ASP A 58 -11.01 22.39 -12.68
C ASP A 58 -11.20 21.98 -14.15
N ALA A 59 -10.22 22.30 -15.00
CA ALA A 59 -10.25 21.85 -16.40
C ALA A 59 -10.10 20.30 -16.51
N PHE A 60 -9.27 19.67 -15.69
CA PHE A 60 -9.14 18.23 -15.63
C PHE A 60 -10.45 17.56 -15.20
N LEU A 61 -11.10 18.06 -14.14
CA LEU A 61 -12.36 17.51 -13.64
C LEU A 61 -13.53 17.75 -14.61
N ALA A 62 -13.41 18.75 -15.51
CA ALA A 62 -14.34 19.02 -16.60
C ALA A 62 -13.96 18.34 -17.93
N HIS A 63 -13.09 17.33 -17.91
CA HIS A 63 -12.62 16.63 -19.13
C HIS A 63 -13.78 16.15 -20.01
N GLU A 64 -13.73 16.49 -21.29
CA GLU A 64 -14.78 16.13 -22.26
C GLU A 64 -14.88 14.60 -22.43
N GLY A 65 -16.08 14.08 -22.34
CA GLY A 65 -16.36 12.64 -22.37
C GLY A 65 -16.22 11.95 -21.01
N GLY A 66 -15.78 12.66 -19.95
CA GLY A 66 -15.70 12.16 -18.58
C GLY A 66 -14.66 11.07 -18.36
N MET A 67 -14.60 10.61 -17.13
CA MET A 67 -13.69 9.54 -16.66
C MET A 67 -14.49 8.53 -15.82
N ASP A 68 -14.14 7.26 -15.89
CA ASP A 68 -14.75 6.20 -15.07
C ASP A 68 -14.05 6.05 -13.73
N LEU A 69 -12.73 6.28 -13.70
CA LEU A 69 -11.85 6.15 -12.55
C LEU A 69 -10.77 7.24 -12.59
N VAL A 70 -10.47 7.85 -11.45
CA VAL A 70 -9.36 8.81 -11.30
C VAL A 70 -8.35 8.26 -10.31
N PHE A 71 -7.10 8.16 -10.73
CA PHE A 71 -5.97 7.82 -9.87
C PHE A 71 -5.44 9.08 -9.19
N ASN A 72 -5.47 9.12 -7.86
CA ASN A 72 -4.80 10.14 -7.06
C ASN A 72 -3.42 9.63 -6.63
N LEU A 73 -2.38 10.03 -7.36
CA LEU A 73 -0.99 9.63 -7.17
C LEU A 73 -0.13 10.80 -6.65
N THR A 74 -0.77 11.77 -6.02
CA THR A 74 -0.10 12.93 -5.44
C THR A 74 0.68 12.57 -4.17
N PRO A 75 1.52 13.46 -3.62
CA PRO A 75 2.10 13.25 -2.29
C PRO A 75 1.05 13.14 -1.18
N ALA A 76 1.32 12.29 -0.18
CA ALA A 76 0.40 11.95 0.91
C ALA A 76 -0.36 13.13 1.56
N PRO A 77 0.25 14.30 1.83
CA PRO A 77 -0.48 15.43 2.42
C PRO A 77 -1.60 16.01 1.56
N LEU A 78 -1.62 15.68 0.26
CA LEU A 78 -2.64 16.15 -0.69
C LEU A 78 -3.76 15.12 -0.92
N HIS A 79 -3.63 13.89 -0.41
CA HIS A 79 -4.57 12.82 -0.72
C HIS A 79 -6.00 13.18 -0.34
N ARG A 80 -6.21 13.72 0.88
CA ARG A 80 -7.55 14.09 1.36
C ARG A 80 -8.23 15.07 0.43
N ASP A 81 -7.60 16.21 0.15
CA ASP A 81 -8.22 17.30 -0.61
C ASP A 81 -8.47 16.92 -2.07
N ILE A 82 -7.52 16.22 -2.69
CA ILE A 82 -7.66 15.75 -4.08
C ILE A 82 -8.75 14.68 -4.18
N THR A 83 -8.73 13.69 -3.28
CA THR A 83 -9.75 12.62 -3.26
C THR A 83 -11.15 13.20 -3.08
N ALA A 84 -11.35 14.15 -2.14
CA ALA A 84 -12.61 14.81 -1.94
C ALA A 84 -13.10 15.52 -3.21
N ARG A 85 -12.25 16.33 -3.85
CA ARG A 85 -12.59 17.04 -5.09
C ARG A 85 -12.98 16.11 -6.23
N VAL A 86 -12.25 15.02 -6.42
CA VAL A 86 -12.55 14.00 -7.45
C VAL A 86 -13.93 13.40 -7.22
N MET A 87 -14.23 13.03 -5.97
CA MET A 87 -15.52 12.41 -5.62
C MET A 87 -16.68 13.41 -5.72
N GLU A 88 -16.49 14.66 -5.29
CA GLU A 88 -17.48 15.73 -5.42
C GLU A 88 -17.78 16.08 -6.88
N ALA A 89 -16.80 15.91 -7.77
CA ALA A 89 -17.01 16.01 -9.22
C ALA A 89 -17.73 14.79 -9.83
N GLY A 90 -18.05 13.77 -9.00
CA GLY A 90 -18.83 12.60 -9.39
C GLY A 90 -18.01 11.45 -9.98
N TYR A 91 -16.69 11.45 -9.87
CA TYR A 91 -15.83 10.35 -10.33
C TYR A 91 -15.57 9.31 -9.25
N ARG A 92 -15.27 8.06 -9.65
CA ARG A 92 -14.64 7.06 -8.76
C ARG A 92 -13.17 7.41 -8.55
N VAL A 93 -12.63 7.10 -7.38
CA VAL A 93 -11.24 7.39 -7.05
C VAL A 93 -10.50 6.14 -6.60
N TYR A 94 -9.29 5.99 -7.13
CA TYR A 94 -8.24 5.14 -6.59
C TYR A 94 -7.17 6.05 -6.01
N THR A 95 -6.95 6.04 -4.70
CA THR A 95 -5.95 6.89 -4.06
C THR A 95 -4.75 6.10 -3.59
N GLU A 96 -3.57 6.68 -3.73
CA GLU A 96 -2.36 6.14 -3.12
C GLU A 96 -2.44 6.18 -1.58
N LYS A 97 -1.60 5.34 -0.98
CA LYS A 97 -1.46 5.24 0.49
C LYS A 97 -0.58 6.40 1.05
N PRO A 98 -0.83 6.83 2.28
CA PRO A 98 -2.01 6.55 3.11
C PRO A 98 -3.25 7.27 2.58
N ILE A 99 -4.44 6.80 2.97
CA ILE A 99 -5.73 7.38 2.50
C ILE A 99 -5.86 8.88 2.82
N ALA A 100 -5.30 9.31 3.95
CA ALA A 100 -5.26 10.68 4.45
C ALA A 100 -4.08 10.84 5.43
N SER A 101 -3.91 12.02 6.02
CA SER A 101 -2.90 12.26 7.06
C SER A 101 -3.41 11.91 8.47
N THR A 102 -4.71 12.06 8.71
CA THR A 102 -5.37 11.78 10.00
C THR A 102 -6.60 10.90 9.83
N VAL A 103 -6.98 10.23 10.92
CA VAL A 103 -8.20 9.39 10.95
C VAL A 103 -9.45 10.23 10.72
N ASP A 104 -9.49 11.47 11.22
CA ASP A 104 -10.64 12.34 11.03
C ASP A 104 -10.80 12.76 9.56
N GLU A 105 -9.71 13.09 8.87
CA GLU A 105 -9.71 13.32 7.42
C GLU A 105 -10.19 12.09 6.63
N ALA A 106 -9.77 10.87 7.04
CA ALA A 106 -10.22 9.64 6.41
C ALA A 106 -11.73 9.43 6.62
N ARG A 107 -12.26 9.71 7.82
CA ARG A 107 -13.72 9.65 8.10
C ARG A 107 -14.50 10.63 7.24
N GLU A 108 -14.02 11.89 7.09
CA GLU A 108 -14.64 12.86 6.17
C GLU A 108 -14.71 12.33 4.74
N LEU A 109 -13.65 11.69 4.25
CA LEU A 109 -13.63 11.07 2.92
C LEU A 109 -14.66 9.94 2.81
N MET A 110 -14.80 9.10 3.83
CA MET A 110 -15.79 8.02 3.86
C MET A 110 -17.22 8.58 3.86
N GLU A 111 -17.48 9.71 4.53
CA GLU A 111 -18.76 10.41 4.46
C GLU A 111 -19.07 10.95 3.05
N ILE A 112 -18.04 11.50 2.37
CA ILE A 112 -18.17 11.93 0.97
C ILE A 112 -18.46 10.72 0.08
N ALA A 113 -17.77 9.60 0.28
CA ALA A 113 -18.00 8.36 -0.45
C ALA A 113 -19.44 7.86 -0.32
N ALA A 114 -19.96 7.84 0.91
CA ALA A 114 -21.32 7.41 1.20
C ALA A 114 -22.37 8.31 0.52
N ARG A 115 -22.17 9.65 0.53
CA ARG A 115 -23.08 10.59 -0.14
C ARG A 115 -23.10 10.43 -1.66
N ASN A 116 -22.01 10.01 -2.25
CA ASN A 116 -21.87 9.85 -3.71
C ASN A 116 -22.14 8.42 -4.21
N ASP A 117 -22.43 7.49 -3.29
CA ASP A 117 -22.62 6.05 -3.59
C ASP A 117 -21.44 5.47 -4.42
N LYS A 118 -20.22 5.87 -4.09
CA LYS A 118 -18.99 5.41 -4.73
C LYS A 118 -17.93 5.12 -3.67
N PRO A 119 -17.51 3.85 -3.53
CA PRO A 119 -16.46 3.52 -2.58
C PRO A 119 -15.11 4.11 -3.01
N ILE A 120 -14.28 4.45 -2.02
CA ILE A 120 -12.88 4.77 -2.25
C ILE A 120 -12.09 3.47 -2.37
N ILE A 121 -11.32 3.35 -3.43
CA ILE A 121 -10.32 2.30 -3.60
C ILE A 121 -8.99 2.85 -3.11
N CYS A 122 -8.39 2.23 -2.09
CA CYS A 122 -7.16 2.75 -1.48
C CYS A 122 -6.02 1.75 -1.53
N ALA A 123 -4.88 2.17 -2.09
CA ALA A 123 -3.62 1.42 -2.02
C ALA A 123 -3.19 1.20 -0.54
N PRO A 124 -2.29 0.25 -0.25
CA PRO A 124 -1.57 -0.60 -1.18
C PRO A 124 -2.36 -1.85 -1.58
N ALA A 125 -2.12 -2.32 -2.78
CA ALA A 125 -2.83 -3.46 -3.34
C ALA A 125 -2.25 -4.84 -2.93
N THR A 126 -1.54 -4.91 -1.83
CA THR A 126 -0.86 -6.12 -1.36
C THR A 126 -1.82 -7.31 -1.25
N MET A 127 -2.98 -7.08 -0.64
CA MET A 127 -3.95 -8.15 -0.33
C MET A 127 -4.69 -8.71 -1.55
N VAL A 128 -4.64 -8.03 -2.70
CA VAL A 128 -5.29 -8.48 -3.94
C VAL A 128 -4.33 -9.20 -4.89
N THR A 129 -3.07 -9.38 -4.50
CA THR A 129 -2.10 -10.17 -5.27
C THR A 129 -2.37 -11.68 -5.16
N ALA A 130 -1.90 -12.48 -6.11
CA ALA A 130 -2.07 -13.93 -6.10
C ALA A 130 -1.59 -14.58 -4.81
N ARG A 131 -0.41 -14.15 -4.32
CA ARG A 131 0.19 -14.66 -3.08
C ARG A 131 -0.73 -14.47 -1.87
N PHE A 132 -1.24 -13.26 -1.66
CA PHE A 132 -2.02 -12.96 -0.46
C PHE A 132 -3.45 -13.48 -0.54
N ARG A 133 -4.06 -13.52 -1.72
CA ARG A 133 -5.34 -14.22 -1.95
C ARG A 133 -5.20 -15.70 -1.57
N TRP A 134 -4.15 -16.36 -2.07
CA TRP A 134 -3.86 -17.74 -1.71
C TRP A 134 -3.64 -17.93 -0.21
N MET A 135 -2.89 -17.03 0.45
CA MET A 135 -2.68 -17.12 1.90
C MET A 135 -3.99 -17.00 2.69
N GLN A 136 -4.87 -16.09 2.32
CA GLN A 136 -6.18 -15.95 2.95
C GLN A 136 -7.00 -17.24 2.83
N ASP A 137 -7.09 -17.81 1.62
CA ASP A 137 -7.80 -19.05 1.38
C ASP A 137 -7.18 -20.21 2.13
N PHE A 138 -5.84 -20.31 2.13
CA PHE A 138 -5.12 -21.37 2.83
C PHE A 138 -5.31 -21.31 4.35
N LEU A 139 -5.29 -20.11 4.95
CA LEU A 139 -5.57 -19.93 6.37
C LEU A 139 -7.05 -20.22 6.69
N ALA A 140 -7.98 -19.74 5.86
CA ALA A 140 -9.41 -19.98 6.02
C ALA A 140 -9.77 -21.46 5.93
N SER A 141 -9.09 -22.23 5.08
CA SER A 141 -9.24 -23.70 4.99
C SER A 141 -8.61 -24.48 6.15
N GLY A 142 -7.94 -23.79 7.07
CA GLY A 142 -7.24 -24.39 8.20
C GLY A 142 -5.92 -25.07 7.84
N GLY A 143 -5.30 -24.66 6.73
CA GLY A 143 -4.07 -25.26 6.17
C GLY A 143 -2.93 -25.47 7.15
N ILE A 144 -2.72 -24.52 8.09
CA ILE A 144 -1.72 -24.60 9.18
C ILE A 144 -2.34 -24.37 10.57
N GLY A 145 -3.68 -24.39 10.68
CA GLY A 145 -4.40 -24.15 11.93
C GLY A 145 -4.65 -22.67 12.24
N ARG A 146 -4.87 -22.36 13.52
CA ARG A 146 -5.18 -21.00 13.96
C ARG A 146 -3.92 -20.13 14.01
N PRO A 147 -3.88 -18.96 13.35
CA PRO A 147 -2.79 -18.01 13.50
C PRO A 147 -2.60 -17.58 14.97
N ILE A 148 -1.36 -17.53 15.42
CA ILE A 148 -0.99 -17.12 16.79
C ILE A 148 -0.03 -15.93 16.79
N ALA A 149 0.82 -15.79 15.78
CA ALA A 149 1.72 -14.64 15.69
C ALA A 149 2.14 -14.34 14.25
N ILE A 150 2.45 -13.09 13.98
CA ILE A 150 3.14 -12.65 12.77
C ILE A 150 4.33 -11.77 13.15
N LYS A 151 5.47 -12.00 12.50
CA LYS A 151 6.67 -11.22 12.65
C LYS A 151 7.07 -10.68 11.28
N ALA A 152 7.10 -9.36 11.14
CA ALA A 152 7.39 -8.70 9.86
C ALA A 152 8.52 -7.69 9.99
N GLN A 153 9.25 -7.49 8.89
CA GLN A 153 10.21 -6.41 8.76
C GLN A 153 10.16 -5.82 7.36
N ILE A 154 10.35 -4.50 7.27
CA ILE A 154 10.44 -3.81 5.98
C ILE A 154 11.34 -2.58 6.12
N GLY A 155 12.09 -2.29 5.06
CA GLY A 155 12.94 -1.11 4.99
C GLY A 155 14.24 -1.36 4.27
N GLY A 156 15.18 -0.47 4.49
CA GLY A 156 16.47 -0.40 3.85
C GLY A 156 17.23 0.81 4.39
N MET A 157 18.10 1.40 3.56
CA MET A 157 18.76 2.66 3.90
C MET A 157 17.94 3.90 3.53
N GLY A 158 16.72 3.69 3.00
CA GLY A 158 15.77 4.72 2.65
C GLY A 158 16.02 5.41 1.30
N PRO A 159 15.09 6.28 0.88
CA PRO A 159 15.08 6.88 -0.46
C PRO A 159 16.30 7.74 -0.83
N ALA A 160 17.04 8.26 0.14
CA ALA A 160 18.33 8.94 -0.11
C ALA A 160 19.37 8.03 -0.78
N GLN A 161 19.21 6.71 -0.67
CA GLN A 161 20.10 5.71 -1.25
C GLN A 161 19.52 5.01 -2.48
N TRP A 162 18.36 5.45 -2.99
CA TRP A 162 17.76 4.89 -4.21
C TRP A 162 18.30 5.63 -5.45
N ALA A 163 19.33 5.09 -6.08
CA ALA A 163 20.05 5.75 -7.16
C ALA A 163 19.15 6.24 -8.32
N GLU A 164 18.09 5.51 -8.62
CA GLU A 164 17.16 5.78 -9.71
C GLU A 164 15.94 6.61 -9.29
N TYR A 165 15.88 7.06 -8.02
CA TYR A 165 14.73 7.84 -7.56
C TYR A 165 14.68 9.21 -8.26
N PHE A 166 13.56 9.47 -8.96
CA PHE A 166 13.37 10.69 -9.75
C PHE A 166 12.95 11.90 -8.91
N GLY A 167 12.20 11.67 -7.82
CA GLY A 167 11.69 12.70 -6.92
C GLY A 167 12.74 13.30 -5.97
N ASP A 168 12.34 14.21 -5.11
CA ASP A 168 13.18 14.73 -4.04
C ASP A 168 13.13 13.80 -2.82
N PRO A 169 14.22 13.13 -2.43
CA PRO A 169 14.22 12.18 -1.33
C PRO A 169 14.01 12.84 0.04
N ARG A 170 14.21 14.17 0.17
CA ARG A 170 14.07 14.91 1.43
C ARG A 170 12.69 14.77 2.05
N VAL A 171 11.63 14.63 1.23
CA VAL A 171 10.25 14.49 1.70
C VAL A 171 10.05 13.28 2.61
N PHE A 172 10.82 12.21 2.43
CA PHE A 172 10.71 10.97 3.23
C PHE A 172 11.32 11.07 4.62
N TYR A 173 12.12 12.11 4.88
CA TYR A 173 12.82 12.32 6.15
C TYR A 173 12.23 13.45 6.96
N GLN A 174 11.11 14.01 6.51
CA GLN A 174 10.39 15.09 7.18
C GLN A 174 9.25 14.55 8.04
N LYS A 175 8.83 15.35 9.04
CA LYS A 175 7.71 15.05 9.92
C LYS A 175 6.46 14.67 9.11
N GLY A 176 5.81 13.56 9.51
CA GLY A 176 4.61 13.04 8.86
C GLY A 176 4.85 12.00 7.76
N VAL A 177 6.11 11.63 7.50
CA VAL A 177 6.46 10.55 6.57
C VAL A 177 7.33 9.50 7.29
N GLY A 178 8.54 9.20 6.84
CA GLY A 178 9.40 8.18 7.44
C GLY A 178 9.08 6.76 6.97
N PRO A 179 9.84 5.76 7.48
CA PRO A 179 9.75 4.37 7.01
C PRO A 179 8.39 3.72 7.27
N LEU A 180 7.68 4.14 8.32
CA LEU A 180 6.39 3.53 8.66
C LEU A 180 5.30 3.90 7.64
N ILE A 181 5.22 5.17 7.28
CA ILE A 181 4.26 5.70 6.30
C ILE A 181 4.63 5.29 4.87
N ASP A 182 5.93 5.27 4.54
CA ASP A 182 6.38 4.94 3.20
C ASP A 182 6.31 3.44 2.89
N THR A 183 6.93 2.63 3.73
CA THR A 183 7.08 1.18 3.50
C THR A 183 6.39 0.30 4.54
N GLY A 184 6.37 0.69 5.81
CA GLY A 184 5.73 -0.06 6.89
C GLY A 184 4.25 -0.30 6.66
N VAL A 185 3.58 0.63 6.01
CA VAL A 185 2.17 0.55 5.61
C VAL A 185 1.84 -0.74 4.85
N TYR A 186 2.73 -1.22 3.98
CA TYR A 186 2.52 -2.48 3.24
C TYR A 186 2.41 -3.68 4.18
N MET A 187 3.32 -3.77 5.16
CA MET A 187 3.29 -4.87 6.12
C MET A 187 2.13 -4.75 7.10
N LEU A 188 1.72 -3.55 7.48
CA LEU A 188 0.52 -3.36 8.29
C LEU A 188 -0.74 -3.84 7.56
N HIS A 189 -0.87 -3.57 6.25
CA HIS A 189 -1.96 -4.13 5.45
C HIS A 189 -1.90 -5.66 5.34
N VAL A 190 -0.71 -6.26 5.22
CA VAL A 190 -0.54 -7.72 5.26
C VAL A 190 -0.99 -8.28 6.61
N MET A 191 -0.50 -7.71 7.71
CA MET A 191 -0.80 -8.18 9.05
C MET A 191 -2.28 -8.08 9.37
N THR A 192 -2.90 -6.93 9.09
CA THR A 192 -4.33 -6.71 9.34
C THR A 192 -5.21 -7.48 8.36
N GLY A 193 -4.80 -7.63 7.10
CA GLY A 193 -5.52 -8.41 6.10
C GLY A 193 -5.53 -9.92 6.35
N LEU A 194 -4.48 -10.46 7.01
CA LEU A 194 -4.41 -11.88 7.37
C LEU A 194 -4.98 -12.19 8.76
N LEU A 195 -4.89 -11.25 9.72
CA LEU A 195 -5.23 -11.49 11.12
C LEU A 195 -6.48 -10.72 11.58
N GLY A 196 -7.01 -9.81 10.76
CA GLY A 196 -8.11 -8.92 11.13
C GLY A 196 -7.63 -7.64 11.83
N PRO A 197 -8.57 -6.82 12.35
CA PRO A 197 -8.24 -5.54 12.94
C PRO A 197 -7.43 -5.67 14.24
N ALA A 198 -6.43 -4.80 14.39
CA ALA A 198 -5.65 -4.65 15.61
C ALA A 198 -6.49 -3.96 16.70
N ARG A 199 -6.23 -4.29 17.97
CA ARG A 199 -6.90 -3.70 19.13
C ARG A 199 -6.02 -2.70 19.88
N ARG A 200 -4.71 -2.97 19.92
CA ARG A 200 -3.76 -2.17 20.69
C ARG A 200 -2.36 -2.32 20.12
N ILE A 201 -1.58 -1.26 20.19
CA ILE A 201 -0.18 -1.28 19.80
C ILE A 201 0.71 -0.67 20.88
N HIS A 202 1.99 -1.05 20.87
CA HIS A 202 3.06 -0.37 21.58
C HIS A 202 4.28 -0.27 20.67
N ALA A 203 4.87 0.92 20.58
CA ALA A 203 6.01 1.17 19.71
C ALA A 203 7.19 1.74 20.47
N VAL A 204 8.39 1.32 20.07
CA VAL A 204 9.67 1.94 20.43
C VAL A 204 10.43 2.28 19.15
N GLY A 205 11.22 3.34 19.16
CA GLY A 205 11.98 3.80 18.01
C GLY A 205 12.43 5.25 18.13
N GLY A 206 12.77 5.87 17.03
CA GLY A 206 13.21 7.25 17.01
C GLY A 206 14.06 7.59 15.79
N ILE A 207 14.78 8.71 15.86
CA ILE A 207 15.74 9.13 14.84
C ILE A 207 17.09 8.50 15.18
N THR A 208 17.49 7.48 14.41
CA THR A 208 18.74 6.73 14.63
C THR A 208 19.90 7.29 13.82
N ILE A 209 19.62 7.88 12.65
CA ILE A 209 20.61 8.54 11.78
C ILE A 209 20.13 9.97 11.50
N PRO A 210 20.54 10.97 12.31
CA PRO A 210 20.00 12.33 12.24
C PRO A 210 20.33 13.09 10.96
N GLU A 211 21.44 12.75 10.31
CA GLU A 211 21.87 13.34 9.04
C GLU A 211 22.19 12.23 8.05
N ARG A 212 21.68 12.36 6.83
CA ARG A 212 21.95 11.42 5.75
C ARG A 212 22.56 12.12 4.56
N GLU A 213 23.49 11.44 3.89
CA GLU A 213 24.02 11.87 2.62
C GLU A 213 23.35 11.10 1.49
N THR A 214 22.91 11.79 0.44
CA THR A 214 22.25 11.13 -0.69
C THR A 214 23.27 10.56 -1.68
N SER A 215 23.02 9.34 -2.16
CA SER A 215 23.76 8.69 -3.24
C SER A 215 23.12 8.89 -4.62
N ILE A 216 21.96 9.56 -4.70
CA ILE A 216 21.27 9.85 -5.96
C ILE A 216 22.20 10.71 -6.84
N PRO A 217 22.53 10.31 -8.09
CA PRO A 217 23.56 10.96 -8.89
C PRO A 217 23.42 12.47 -9.02
N ARG A 218 22.19 12.98 -9.26
CA ARG A 218 21.92 14.42 -9.41
C ARG A 218 22.00 15.24 -8.11
N LEU A 219 21.97 14.56 -6.94
CA LEU A 219 21.99 15.16 -5.60
C LEU A 219 23.16 14.60 -4.76
N LYS A 220 24.11 13.93 -5.40
CA LYS A 220 25.18 13.21 -4.71
C LYS A 220 25.95 14.12 -3.74
N GLY A 221 26.03 13.67 -2.50
CA GLY A 221 26.73 14.38 -1.43
C GLY A 221 25.90 15.46 -0.73
N GLU A 222 24.68 15.73 -1.18
CA GLU A 222 23.77 16.60 -0.42
C GLU A 222 23.36 15.93 0.90
N LYS A 223 23.31 16.75 1.96
CA LYS A 223 22.95 16.31 3.30
C LYS A 223 21.47 16.55 3.55
N ILE A 224 20.82 15.56 4.14
CA ILE A 224 19.41 15.58 4.50
C ILE A 224 19.30 15.49 6.01
N GLN A 225 18.69 16.50 6.64
CA GLN A 225 18.36 16.47 8.06
C GLN A 225 17.11 15.63 8.26
N VAL A 226 17.18 14.65 9.15
CA VAL A 226 16.06 13.75 9.48
C VAL A 226 15.27 14.36 10.65
N THR A 227 13.98 14.63 10.43
CA THR A 227 13.10 15.26 11.42
C THR A 227 11.90 14.39 11.79
N THR A 228 11.85 13.16 11.30
CA THR A 228 10.86 12.14 11.64
C THR A 228 11.57 10.88 12.14
N PRO A 229 10.94 10.04 12.98
CA PRO A 229 11.52 8.75 13.33
C PRO A 229 11.86 7.94 12.08
N ASP A 230 13.09 7.43 12.02
CA ASP A 230 13.60 6.62 10.91
C ASP A 230 13.69 5.12 11.25
N MET A 231 13.23 4.75 12.45
CA MET A 231 13.11 3.38 12.92
C MET A 231 11.91 3.23 13.86
N PHE A 232 11.14 2.16 13.62
CA PHE A 232 10.03 1.71 14.46
C PHE A 232 10.16 0.21 14.74
N SER A 233 9.92 -0.17 16.00
CA SER A 233 9.67 -1.54 16.44
C SER A 233 8.32 -1.55 17.15
N ILE A 234 7.32 -2.19 16.54
CA ILE A 234 5.93 -2.11 16.95
C ILE A 234 5.45 -3.49 17.34
N ASN A 235 4.91 -3.63 18.56
CA ASN A 235 4.16 -4.80 18.99
C ASN A 235 2.66 -4.51 18.81
N ILE A 236 1.92 -5.48 18.27
CA ILE A 236 0.51 -5.35 17.93
C ILE A 236 -0.28 -6.49 18.58
N ASP A 237 -1.37 -6.14 19.26
CA ASP A 237 -2.34 -7.07 19.81
C ASP A 237 -3.58 -7.10 18.90
N PHE A 238 -3.84 -8.23 18.26
CA PHE A 238 -5.01 -8.47 17.41
C PHE A 238 -6.20 -9.03 18.20
N GLY A 239 -6.03 -9.26 19.51
CA GLY A 239 -7.00 -9.99 20.32
C GLY A 239 -6.94 -11.49 20.10
N ASN A 240 -7.78 -12.24 20.83
CA ASN A 240 -7.87 -13.70 20.72
C ASN A 240 -6.50 -14.41 20.84
N GLU A 241 -5.58 -13.88 21.66
CA GLU A 241 -4.23 -14.39 21.84
C GLU A 241 -3.42 -14.47 20.53
N THR A 242 -3.60 -13.48 19.66
CA THR A 242 -2.89 -13.33 18.40
C THR A 242 -2.10 -12.02 18.40
N TYR A 243 -0.81 -12.10 18.12
CA TYR A 243 0.13 -11.00 18.29
C TYR A 243 0.94 -10.74 17.03
N GLY A 244 1.36 -9.48 16.84
CA GLY A 244 2.22 -9.08 15.74
C GLY A 244 3.44 -8.30 16.21
N HIS A 245 4.50 -8.38 15.43
CA HIS A 245 5.67 -7.53 15.55
C HIS A 245 6.07 -7.01 14.18
N LEU A 246 6.20 -5.69 14.06
CA LEU A 246 6.71 -5.03 12.85
C LEU A 246 7.97 -4.23 13.17
N PHE A 247 9.05 -4.52 12.42
CA PHE A 247 10.23 -3.66 12.35
C PHE A 247 10.23 -2.90 11.04
N SER A 248 10.10 -1.56 11.08
CA SER A 248 10.12 -0.69 9.90
C SER A 248 11.23 0.36 10.04
N SER A 249 12.17 0.41 9.09
CA SER A 249 13.35 1.26 9.26
C SER A 249 13.99 1.72 7.95
N PHE A 250 14.42 2.98 7.92
CA PHE A 250 15.38 3.50 6.95
C PHE A 250 16.85 3.41 7.41
N ALA A 251 17.10 2.68 8.50
CA ALA A 251 18.44 2.43 9.05
C ALA A 251 18.78 0.93 9.08
N MET A 252 18.30 0.17 8.10
CA MET A 252 18.53 -1.27 7.96
C MET A 252 19.34 -1.55 6.68
N PRO A 253 20.68 -1.63 6.75
CA PRO A 253 21.51 -1.84 5.55
C PRO A 253 21.18 -3.13 4.81
N ASN A 254 20.94 -4.21 5.55
CA ASN A 254 20.53 -5.50 5.03
C ASN A 254 19.95 -6.37 6.15
N SER A 255 19.25 -7.47 5.79
CA SER A 255 18.75 -8.47 6.73
C SER A 255 18.76 -9.85 6.08
N LYS A 256 19.05 -10.89 6.88
CA LYS A 256 18.89 -12.31 6.51
C LYS A 256 17.53 -12.88 6.91
N ALA A 257 16.77 -12.15 7.74
CA ALA A 257 15.43 -12.59 8.11
C ALA A 257 14.46 -12.42 6.93
N PRO A 258 13.40 -13.24 6.84
CA PRO A 258 12.37 -13.12 5.84
C PRO A 258 11.62 -11.77 5.96
N MET A 259 10.84 -11.41 4.94
CA MET A 259 9.98 -10.23 4.97
C MET A 259 8.97 -10.36 6.10
N PHE A 260 8.31 -11.51 6.18
CA PHE A 260 7.52 -11.89 7.35
C PHE A 260 7.45 -13.41 7.53
N GLU A 261 7.13 -13.81 8.76
CA GLU A 261 6.77 -15.17 9.15
C GLU A 261 5.45 -15.12 9.91
N LEU A 262 4.49 -15.94 9.48
CA LEU A 262 3.23 -16.15 10.19
C LEU A 262 3.30 -17.53 10.87
N PHE A 263 3.09 -17.55 12.17
CA PHE A 263 3.06 -18.75 12.98
C PHE A 263 1.63 -19.11 13.35
N ALA A 264 1.27 -20.35 13.21
CA ALA A 264 0.00 -20.92 13.60
C ALA A 264 0.21 -22.16 14.49
N ASP A 265 -0.84 -22.68 15.10
CA ASP A 265 -0.74 -23.80 16.03
C ASP A 265 -0.35 -25.14 15.39
N ARG A 266 -0.40 -25.24 14.05
CA ARG A 266 -0.02 -26.45 13.29
C ARG A 266 1.00 -26.20 12.18
N GLY A 267 1.57 -25.00 12.08
CA GLY A 267 2.56 -24.72 11.05
C GLY A 267 2.97 -23.26 10.98
N ALA A 268 3.69 -22.91 9.92
CA ALA A 268 4.16 -21.57 9.65
C ALA A 268 4.18 -21.25 8.15
N ILE A 269 4.10 -19.96 7.81
CA ILE A 269 4.33 -19.43 6.45
C ILE A 269 5.47 -18.45 6.53
N SER A 270 6.42 -18.52 5.60
CA SER A 270 7.52 -17.56 5.46
C SER A 270 7.54 -16.94 4.07
N VAL A 271 7.81 -15.66 3.96
CA VAL A 271 8.00 -14.94 2.70
C VAL A 271 9.37 -14.31 2.66
N ASP A 272 10.17 -14.69 1.67
CA ASP A 272 11.50 -14.15 1.46
C ASP A 272 11.47 -12.63 1.23
N ARG A 273 12.43 -11.92 1.80
CA ARG A 273 12.54 -10.47 1.74
C ARG A 273 12.67 -9.96 0.30
N MET A 274 13.37 -10.67 -0.57
CA MET A 274 13.59 -10.24 -1.95
C MET A 274 12.38 -10.47 -2.86
N GLN A 275 11.40 -11.26 -2.38
CA GLN A 275 10.20 -11.62 -3.14
C GLN A 275 8.95 -10.83 -2.73
N TRP A 276 9.05 -9.92 -1.78
CA TRP A 276 7.86 -9.26 -1.21
C TRP A 276 7.06 -8.44 -2.24
N TYR A 277 7.74 -7.81 -3.18
CA TYR A 277 7.13 -6.98 -4.22
C TYR A 277 6.54 -7.79 -5.38
N ASN A 278 6.92 -9.05 -5.50
CA ASN A 278 6.38 -9.97 -6.50
C ASN A 278 5.10 -10.62 -5.97
N GLY A 279 3.95 -10.09 -6.39
CA GLY A 279 2.63 -10.58 -5.99
C GLY A 279 2.31 -12.01 -6.45
N ASN A 280 3.00 -12.52 -7.47
CA ASN A 280 2.91 -13.89 -8.00
C ASN A 280 4.00 -14.81 -7.42
N GLY A 281 4.81 -14.33 -6.48
CA GLY A 281 5.94 -15.10 -5.94
C GLY A 281 5.55 -16.22 -4.98
N ALA A 282 6.48 -17.15 -4.78
CA ALA A 282 6.33 -18.26 -3.86
C ALA A 282 6.30 -17.81 -2.39
N SER A 283 5.75 -18.70 -1.56
CA SER A 283 5.79 -18.66 -0.10
C SER A 283 6.19 -20.02 0.43
N ASP A 284 7.02 -20.06 1.47
CA ASP A 284 7.41 -21.31 2.09
C ASP A 284 6.44 -21.67 3.22
N VAL A 285 5.97 -22.89 3.23
CA VAL A 285 5.02 -23.44 4.21
C VAL A 285 5.69 -24.57 4.98
N PHE A 286 5.61 -24.50 6.31
CA PHE A 286 5.97 -25.58 7.21
C PHE A 286 4.73 -26.13 7.89
N ARG A 287 4.61 -27.48 7.97
CA ARG A 287 3.49 -28.14 8.63
C ARG A 287 3.98 -29.16 9.65
N LEU A 288 3.41 -29.12 10.85
CA LEU A 288 3.74 -30.08 11.92
C LEU A 288 3.27 -31.50 11.62
N ASP A 289 2.24 -31.68 10.79
CA ASP A 289 1.70 -32.97 10.40
C ASP A 289 2.38 -33.57 9.15
N ASP A 290 3.34 -32.85 8.55
CA ASP A 290 4.14 -33.36 7.44
C ASP A 290 5.25 -34.29 7.98
N PRO A 291 5.28 -35.57 7.56
CA PRO A 291 6.34 -36.52 8.00
C PRO A 291 7.76 -36.07 7.62
N ALA A 292 7.91 -35.29 6.58
CA ALA A 292 9.20 -34.73 6.16
C ALA A 292 9.73 -33.66 7.09
N ALA A 293 8.84 -33.00 7.84
CA ALA A 293 9.15 -31.88 8.76
C ALA A 293 10.08 -30.83 8.13
N ASP A 294 9.79 -30.43 6.91
CA ASP A 294 10.59 -29.48 6.12
C ASP A 294 9.71 -28.39 5.50
N TRP A 295 10.34 -27.31 5.08
CA TRP A 295 9.69 -26.22 4.37
C TRP A 295 9.38 -26.60 2.92
N VAL A 296 8.16 -26.35 2.48
CA VAL A 296 7.70 -26.59 1.11
C VAL A 296 7.37 -25.26 0.47
N SER A 297 8.01 -24.96 -0.67
CA SER A 297 7.72 -23.73 -1.42
C SER A 297 6.46 -23.91 -2.25
N VAL A 298 5.49 -23.00 -2.07
CA VAL A 298 4.20 -22.98 -2.75
C VAL A 298 4.10 -21.71 -3.58
N THR A 299 3.89 -21.87 -4.89
CA THR A 299 3.62 -20.75 -5.81
C THR A 299 2.16 -20.81 -6.21
N PRO A 300 1.35 -19.78 -5.90
CA PRO A 300 -0.04 -19.73 -6.33
C PRO A 300 -0.15 -19.54 -7.85
N PRO A 301 -1.30 -19.88 -8.46
CA PRO A 301 -1.57 -19.50 -9.84
C PRO A 301 -1.36 -18.00 -10.04
N PRO A 302 -0.59 -17.58 -11.07
CA PRO A 302 -0.28 -16.17 -11.24
C PRO A 302 -1.50 -15.37 -11.70
N LEU A 303 -1.62 -14.12 -11.24
CA LEU A 303 -2.49 -13.13 -11.85
C LEU A 303 -1.82 -12.52 -13.10
N PRO A 304 -2.61 -11.93 -14.01
CA PRO A 304 -2.08 -11.23 -15.20
C PRO A 304 -1.05 -10.16 -14.85
N THR A 305 -1.21 -9.50 -13.70
CA THR A 305 -0.28 -8.48 -13.20
C THR A 305 0.64 -9.08 -12.15
N GLY A 306 1.95 -8.87 -12.29
CA GLY A 306 2.96 -9.44 -11.38
C GLY A 306 3.31 -8.58 -10.16
N GLY A 307 3.16 -7.28 -10.26
CA GLY A 307 3.53 -6.32 -9.22
C GLY A 307 2.37 -5.99 -8.26
N ILE A 308 2.72 -5.49 -7.08
CA ILE A 308 1.72 -5.08 -6.09
C ILE A 308 0.88 -3.90 -6.59
N LEU A 309 1.49 -2.92 -7.26
CA LEU A 309 0.80 -1.70 -7.71
C LEU A 309 -0.14 -2.00 -8.88
N GLU A 310 0.31 -2.77 -9.85
CA GLU A 310 -0.46 -3.18 -11.04
C GLU A 310 -1.66 -4.06 -10.64
N SER A 311 -1.51 -4.90 -9.62
CA SER A 311 -2.61 -5.72 -9.08
C SER A 311 -3.77 -4.87 -8.54
N GLY A 312 -3.48 -3.66 -8.05
CA GLY A 312 -4.51 -2.72 -7.61
C GLY A 312 -5.34 -2.17 -8.77
N ILE A 313 -4.71 -1.90 -9.92
CA ILE A 313 -5.41 -1.45 -11.13
C ILE A 313 -6.33 -2.55 -11.63
N LEU A 314 -5.84 -3.79 -11.71
CA LEU A 314 -6.64 -4.95 -12.11
C LEU A 314 -7.85 -5.13 -11.18
N HIS A 315 -7.64 -5.06 -9.85
CA HIS A 315 -8.72 -5.18 -8.88
C HIS A 315 -9.76 -4.05 -9.02
N ALA A 316 -9.33 -2.81 -9.26
CA ALA A 316 -10.25 -1.70 -9.51
C ALA A 316 -11.13 -1.95 -10.74
N ILE A 317 -10.54 -2.46 -11.83
CA ILE A 317 -11.27 -2.82 -13.06
C ILE A 317 -12.28 -3.94 -12.76
N GLN A 318 -11.87 -5.02 -12.10
CA GLN A 318 -12.73 -6.14 -11.73
C GLN A 318 -13.90 -5.70 -10.83
N HIS A 319 -13.64 -4.80 -9.88
CA HIS A 319 -14.70 -4.23 -9.05
C HIS A 319 -15.70 -3.39 -9.87
N ILE A 320 -15.21 -2.57 -10.82
CA ILE A 320 -16.07 -1.66 -11.60
C ILE A 320 -16.84 -2.39 -12.71
N GLU A 321 -16.18 -3.29 -13.44
CA GLU A 321 -16.78 -3.97 -14.62
C GLU A 321 -17.49 -5.27 -14.22
N ASP A 322 -16.90 -6.07 -13.32
CA ASP A 322 -17.36 -7.43 -13.02
C ASP A 322 -18.13 -7.50 -11.69
N GLY A 323 -18.15 -6.41 -10.89
CA GLY A 323 -18.83 -6.34 -9.60
C GLY A 323 -18.13 -7.16 -8.51
N GLU A 324 -16.83 -7.45 -8.65
CA GLU A 324 -16.07 -8.13 -7.60
C GLU A 324 -16.13 -7.35 -6.28
N PRO A 325 -16.22 -8.03 -5.13
CA PRO A 325 -16.17 -7.38 -3.83
C PRO A 325 -14.89 -6.55 -3.67
N LEU A 326 -15.03 -5.32 -3.18
CA LEU A 326 -13.88 -4.44 -2.97
C LEU A 326 -13.07 -4.92 -1.76
N ALA A 327 -11.80 -5.27 -1.97
CA ALA A 327 -10.86 -5.64 -0.91
C ALA A 327 -9.97 -4.46 -0.45
N LEU A 328 -9.76 -3.47 -1.33
CA LEU A 328 -8.97 -2.27 -1.04
C LEU A 328 -9.87 -1.16 -0.48
N THR A 329 -10.47 -1.40 0.69
CA THR A 329 -11.50 -0.55 1.28
C THR A 329 -10.93 0.65 2.05
N ALA A 330 -11.70 1.73 2.13
CA ALA A 330 -11.37 2.89 2.95
C ALA A 330 -11.30 2.56 4.44
N ASP A 331 -12.15 1.64 4.93
CA ASP A 331 -12.15 1.21 6.34
C ASP A 331 -10.83 0.54 6.73
N ALA A 332 -10.36 -0.42 5.93
CA ALA A 332 -9.08 -1.09 6.17
C ALA A 332 -7.90 -0.10 6.08
N ALA A 333 -7.94 0.82 5.11
CA ALA A 333 -6.92 1.86 4.98
C ALA A 333 -6.92 2.84 6.16
N THR A 334 -8.11 3.22 6.67
CA THR A 334 -8.27 4.08 7.85
C THR A 334 -7.77 3.38 9.11
N HIS A 335 -8.03 2.08 9.25
CA HIS A 335 -7.53 1.28 10.37
C HIS A 335 -5.99 1.24 10.39
N VAL A 336 -5.36 0.98 9.26
CA VAL A 336 -3.90 1.01 9.13
C VAL A 336 -3.34 2.41 9.40
N LEU A 337 -4.02 3.46 8.94
CA LEU A 337 -3.65 4.85 9.25
C LEU A 337 -3.69 5.11 10.77
N GLU A 338 -4.73 4.62 11.48
CA GLU A 338 -4.78 4.77 12.95
C GLU A 338 -3.61 4.05 13.63
N ILE A 339 -3.25 2.84 13.19
CA ILE A 339 -2.08 2.12 13.71
C ILE A 339 -0.80 2.94 13.53
N MET A 340 -0.58 3.53 12.36
CA MET A 340 0.59 4.36 12.09
C MET A 340 0.61 5.62 12.97
N ASN A 341 -0.51 6.32 13.11
CA ASN A 341 -0.62 7.49 13.97
C ASN A 341 -0.46 7.11 15.46
N ALA A 342 -1.01 5.98 15.88
CA ALA A 342 -0.84 5.44 17.23
C ALA A 342 0.62 5.07 17.53
N ALA A 343 1.36 4.54 16.54
CA ALA A 343 2.78 4.25 16.71
C ALA A 343 3.60 5.51 16.99
N HIS A 344 3.33 6.60 16.27
CA HIS A 344 3.95 7.89 16.56
C HIS A 344 3.62 8.38 17.99
N ARG A 345 2.33 8.31 18.40
CA ARG A 345 1.93 8.68 19.76
C ARG A 345 2.61 7.80 20.82
N SER A 346 2.71 6.50 20.56
CA SER A 346 3.38 5.56 21.48
C SER A 346 4.86 5.90 21.65
N LEU A 347 5.57 6.34 20.59
CA LEU A 347 6.96 6.83 20.72
C LEU A 347 7.04 8.10 21.58
N GLU A 348 6.06 8.98 21.51
CA GLU A 348 6.06 10.26 22.25
C GLU A 348 5.74 10.05 23.74
N THR A 349 4.81 9.14 24.06
CA THR A 349 4.30 8.94 25.42
C THR A 349 4.96 7.78 26.16
N GLY A 350 5.46 6.77 25.44
CA GLY A 350 5.93 5.51 26.00
C GLY A 350 4.80 4.53 26.34
N ASP A 351 3.55 4.88 26.04
CA ASP A 351 2.37 4.08 26.39
C ASP A 351 1.95 3.13 25.26
N ALA A 352 1.23 2.08 25.62
CA ALA A 352 0.44 1.31 24.68
C ALA A 352 -0.82 2.10 24.31
N ILE A 353 -1.17 2.10 23.02
CA ILE A 353 -2.29 2.87 22.46
C ILE A 353 -3.37 1.93 21.95
N GLU A 354 -4.61 2.13 22.43
CA GLU A 354 -5.78 1.43 21.91
C GLU A 354 -6.13 1.92 20.51
N ILE A 355 -6.51 0.98 19.64
CA ILE A 355 -6.99 1.26 18.28
C ILE A 355 -8.52 1.20 18.30
N THR A 356 -9.15 2.24 17.78
CA THR A 356 -10.61 2.44 17.87
C THR A 356 -11.34 2.15 16.57
N THR A 357 -10.68 2.28 15.44
CA THR A 357 -11.25 1.89 14.15
C THR A 357 -11.29 0.38 14.01
N THR A 358 -12.16 -0.09 13.14
CA THR A 358 -12.28 -1.49 12.76
C THR A 358 -12.67 -1.60 11.29
N PHE A 359 -12.60 -2.77 10.74
CA PHE A 359 -13.09 -3.09 9.41
C PHE A 359 -13.59 -4.54 9.38
N ASP A 360 -14.47 -4.84 8.44
CA ASP A 360 -14.89 -6.22 8.21
C ASP A 360 -13.76 -7.01 7.54
N ALA A 361 -13.66 -8.29 7.88
CA ALA A 361 -12.68 -9.18 7.25
C ALA A 361 -12.77 -9.03 5.72
N GLN A 362 -11.64 -8.78 5.09
CA GLN A 362 -11.62 -8.62 3.63
C GLN A 362 -12.18 -9.90 2.99
N PRO A 363 -13.12 -9.77 2.02
CA PRO A 363 -13.67 -10.93 1.36
C PRO A 363 -12.54 -11.71 0.69
N ALA A 364 -12.52 -13.04 0.89
CA ALA A 364 -11.67 -13.91 0.11
C ALA A 364 -12.08 -13.73 -1.37
N ILE A 365 -11.17 -13.22 -2.19
CA ILE A 365 -11.39 -13.11 -3.63
C ILE A 365 -10.95 -14.44 -4.21
N PRO A 366 -11.87 -15.27 -4.75
CA PRO A 366 -11.50 -16.59 -5.25
C PRO A 366 -10.36 -16.51 -6.25
N VAL A 367 -9.35 -17.36 -6.08
CA VAL A 367 -8.40 -17.63 -7.16
C VAL A 367 -9.20 -18.39 -8.22
N ALA A 368 -9.27 -17.85 -9.45
CA ALA A 368 -9.97 -18.51 -10.53
C ALA A 368 -9.45 -19.97 -10.62
N SER A 369 -10.35 -20.94 -10.41
CA SER A 369 -10.06 -22.35 -10.73
C SER A 369 -10.16 -22.49 -12.24
N ASP A 370 -9.09 -22.96 -12.88
CA ASP A 370 -9.08 -23.40 -14.28
C ASP A 370 -10.21 -24.38 -14.60
#